data_4d23ee03a382424ad99dee24d17d5a62
#
_entry.id   4d23ee03a382424ad99dee24d17d5a62
#
_cell.length_a   1.000
_cell.length_b   1.000
_cell.length_c   1.000
_cell.angle_alpha   90.00
_cell.angle_beta   90.00
_cell.angle_gamma   90.00
#
_symmetry.space_group_name_H-M   'P 1'
#
loop_
_entity.id
_entity.type
_entity.pdbx_description
1 polymer ?
#
loop_
_entity_poly.entity_id
_entity_poly.type
_entity_poly.pdbx_seq_one_letter_code
_entity_poly.pdbx_strand_id
1 'polypeptide(L)' 'AGAHLFDLNDEPIRENDRGYITSVGFSPTFGHFIGLGFFRGGQARLGEQIKMVDHLRGVETECEIINTVSFDPKGDRLRD' A
#
# COMPACT_ATOMS: atom_id res chain seq x y z
N ALA A 1 -9.34 -0.94 5.16
CA ALA A 1 -8.55 -1.59 6.18
C ALA A 1 -8.53 -3.09 5.97
N GLY A 2 -7.57 -3.75 6.57
CA GLY A 2 -7.46 -5.20 6.47
C GLY A 2 -6.56 -5.69 5.36
N ALA A 3 -6.09 -4.82 4.49
CA ALA A 3 -5.15 -5.23 3.47
C ALA A 3 -3.75 -5.29 4.05
N HIS A 4 -2.93 -6.17 3.50
CA HIS A 4 -1.55 -6.33 3.91
C HIS A 4 -0.61 -5.91 2.81
N LEU A 5 0.63 -5.59 3.20
CA LEU A 5 1.61 -5.01 2.29
C LEU A 5 2.77 -5.98 2.11
N PHE A 6 3.22 -6.11 0.87
CA PHE A 6 4.30 -7.03 0.49
C PHE A 6 5.23 -6.35 -0.50
N ASP A 7 6.47 -6.84 -0.57
CA ASP A 7 7.34 -6.44 -1.65
C ASP A 7 6.73 -6.87 -2.99
N LEU A 8 6.98 -6.07 -4.01
CA LEU A 8 6.30 -6.23 -5.28
C LEU A 8 6.49 -7.61 -5.90
N ASN A 9 7.66 -8.21 -5.73
CA ASN A 9 7.98 -9.50 -6.33
C ASN A 9 7.77 -10.69 -5.39
N ASP A 10 7.33 -10.45 -4.16
CA ASP A 10 7.11 -11.51 -3.20
C ASP A 10 5.70 -12.05 -3.32
N GLU A 11 5.55 -13.34 -3.01
CA GLU A 11 4.22 -13.92 -2.92
C GLU A 11 3.47 -13.35 -1.71
N PRO A 12 2.16 -13.13 -1.83
CA PRO A 12 1.38 -12.53 -0.74
C PRO A 12 0.99 -13.57 0.32
N ILE A 13 2.00 -14.14 0.96
CA ILE A 13 1.82 -15.12 2.02
C ILE A 13 2.33 -14.55 3.34
N ARG A 14 1.92 -15.17 4.43
CA ARG A 14 2.22 -14.66 5.76
C ARG A 14 3.71 -14.41 5.98
N GLU A 15 4.57 -15.28 5.47
CA GLU A 15 6.00 -15.16 5.66
C GLU A 15 6.58 -13.90 5.03
N ASN A 16 5.91 -13.38 4.01
CA ASN A 16 6.38 -12.21 3.28
C ASN A 16 5.67 -10.94 3.69
N ASP A 17 4.79 -11.00 4.69
CA ASP A 17 4.01 -9.86 5.14
C ASP A 17 4.94 -8.80 5.72
N ARG A 18 4.93 -7.61 5.12
CA ARG A 18 5.78 -6.48 5.55
C ARG A 18 5.00 -5.41 6.27
N GLY A 19 3.68 -5.45 6.23
CA GLY A 19 2.91 -4.42 6.86
C GLY A 19 1.42 -4.55 6.56
N TYR A 20 0.70 -3.49 6.87
CA TYR A 20 -0.76 -3.54 6.75
C TYR A 20 -1.32 -2.13 6.60
N ILE A 21 -2.53 -2.06 6.07
CA ILE A 21 -3.27 -0.82 5.93
C ILE A 21 -4.29 -0.75 7.07
N THR A 22 -4.28 0.34 7.80
CA THR A 22 -5.21 0.56 8.91
C THR A 22 -6.43 1.34 8.50
N SER A 23 -6.28 2.25 7.54
CA SER A 23 -7.41 3.06 7.09
C SER A 23 -7.09 3.67 5.74
N VAL A 24 -8.12 4.27 5.14
CA VAL A 24 -7.98 5.00 3.88
C VAL A 24 -8.46 6.42 4.12
N GLY A 25 -7.70 7.40 3.65
CA GLY A 25 -8.04 8.79 3.82
C GLY A 25 -7.81 9.58 2.55
N PHE A 26 -8.55 10.66 2.39
CA PHE A 26 -8.35 11.54 1.26
C PHE A 26 -7.15 12.45 1.50
N SER A 27 -6.29 12.58 0.50
CA SER A 27 -5.13 13.47 0.57
C SER A 27 -5.34 14.67 -0.32
N PRO A 28 -5.50 15.87 0.26
CA PRO A 28 -5.60 17.08 -0.55
C PRO A 28 -4.35 17.34 -1.40
N THR A 29 -3.20 16.94 -0.87
CA THR A 29 -1.93 17.14 -1.58
C THR A 29 -1.90 16.35 -2.88
N PHE A 30 -2.38 15.12 -2.85
CA PHE A 30 -2.37 14.26 -4.02
C PHE A 30 -3.68 14.29 -4.80
N GLY A 31 -4.73 14.83 -4.21
CA GLY A 31 -6.03 14.93 -4.87
C GLY A 31 -6.78 13.63 -5.01
N HIS A 32 -6.42 12.62 -4.23
CA HIS A 32 -7.11 11.33 -4.25
C HIS A 32 -6.91 10.62 -2.93
N PHE A 33 -7.59 9.48 -2.76
CA PHE A 33 -7.47 8.70 -1.54
C PHE A 33 -6.15 7.96 -1.49
N ILE A 34 -5.58 7.87 -0.28
CA ILE A 34 -4.36 7.10 -0.03
C ILE A 34 -4.61 6.16 1.13
N GLY A 35 -3.83 5.11 1.19
CA GLY A 35 -3.87 4.18 2.32
C GLY A 35 -2.97 4.65 3.44
N LEU A 36 -3.42 4.48 4.66
CA LEU A 36 -2.63 4.78 5.86
C LEU A 36 -2.33 3.47 6.56
N GLY A 37 -1.09 3.29 6.98
CA GLY A 37 -0.73 2.03 7.62
C GLY A 37 0.74 1.97 7.99
N PHE A 38 1.25 0.75 8.01
CA PHE A 38 2.63 0.49 8.42
C PHE A 38 3.30 -0.45 7.41
N PHE A 39 4.55 -0.16 7.07
CA PHE A 39 5.36 -1.04 6.25
C PHE A 39 6.75 -1.11 6.88
N ARG A 40 7.21 -2.33 7.16
CA ARG A 40 8.50 -2.54 7.82
C ARG A 40 9.62 -1.95 6.98
N GLY A 41 10.40 -1.06 7.58
CA GLY A 41 11.50 -0.39 6.88
C GLY A 41 11.06 0.63 5.85
N GLY A 42 9.80 1.04 5.88
CA GLY A 42 9.27 1.95 4.86
C GLY A 42 9.97 3.28 4.78
N GLN A 43 10.48 3.80 5.91
CA GLN A 43 11.15 5.09 5.87
C GLN A 43 12.47 5.05 5.09
N ALA A 44 13.07 3.88 4.93
CA ALA A 44 14.26 3.74 4.11
C ALA A 44 13.90 3.46 2.65
N ARG A 45 12.62 3.35 2.34
CA ARG A 45 12.16 2.91 1.02
C ARG A 45 11.16 3.87 0.41
N LEU A 46 11.22 5.12 0.80
CA LEU A 46 10.31 6.13 0.27
C LEU A 46 10.47 6.20 -1.26
N GLY A 47 9.34 6.25 -1.95
CA GLY A 47 9.31 6.28 -3.40
C GLY A 47 9.34 4.92 -4.07
N GLU A 48 9.56 3.85 -3.30
CA GLU A 48 9.55 2.50 -3.87
C GLU A 48 8.14 1.98 -4.03
N GLN A 49 7.99 1.03 -4.93
CA GLN A 49 6.70 0.42 -5.19
C GLN A 49 6.60 -0.91 -4.48
N ILE A 50 5.45 -1.12 -3.86
CA ILE A 50 5.11 -2.35 -3.16
C ILE A 50 3.71 -2.75 -3.61
N LYS A 51 3.21 -3.86 -3.09
CA LYS A 51 1.83 -4.25 -3.41
C LYS A 51 1.00 -4.37 -2.14
N MET A 52 -0.25 -4.00 -2.28
CA MET A 52 -1.27 -4.12 -1.24
C MET A 52 -2.21 -5.24 -1.66
N VAL A 53 -2.41 -6.19 -0.79
CA VAL A 53 -3.23 -7.36 -1.08
C VAL A 53 -4.37 -7.45 -0.08
N ASP A 54 -5.59 -7.48 -0.61
CA ASP A 54 -6.78 -7.75 0.20
C ASP A 54 -7.18 -9.18 -0.04
N HIS A 55 -6.83 -10.05 0.89
CA HIS A 55 -7.07 -11.49 0.74
C HIS A 55 -8.55 -11.85 0.69
N LEU A 56 -9.37 -11.09 1.40
CA LEU A 56 -10.80 -11.37 1.42
C LEU A 56 -11.44 -11.12 0.06
N ARG A 57 -10.97 -10.09 -0.62
CA ARG A 57 -11.52 -9.71 -1.93
C ARG A 57 -10.71 -10.26 -3.09
N GLY A 58 -9.52 -10.78 -2.81
CA GLY A 58 -8.65 -11.27 -3.86
C GLY A 58 -8.11 -10.17 -4.75
N VAL A 59 -7.88 -8.99 -4.19
CA VAL A 59 -7.43 -7.82 -4.95
C VAL A 59 -6.00 -7.50 -4.61
N GLU A 60 -5.17 -7.28 -5.65
CA GLU A 60 -3.80 -6.79 -5.50
C GLU A 60 -3.71 -5.45 -6.18
N THR A 61 -3.09 -4.49 -5.49
CA THR A 61 -2.93 -3.14 -6.01
C THR A 61 -1.50 -2.71 -5.79
N GLU A 62 -0.87 -2.17 -6.83
CA GLU A 62 0.46 -1.59 -6.67
C GLU A 62 0.33 -0.26 -5.95
N CYS A 63 1.27 -0.02 -5.02
CA CYS A 63 1.28 1.20 -4.22
C CYS A 63 2.68 1.77 -4.22
N GLU A 64 2.76 3.08 -4.02
CA GLU A 64 4.03 3.77 -3.81
C GLU A 64 4.11 4.21 -2.36
N ILE A 65 5.26 4.01 -1.72
CA ILE A 65 5.49 4.48 -0.36
C ILE A 65 5.76 5.97 -0.42
N ILE A 66 4.82 6.79 0.05
CA ILE A 66 4.95 8.24 -0.06
C ILE A 66 5.44 8.90 1.23
N ASN A 67 5.24 8.23 2.36
CA ASN A 67 5.91 8.61 3.62
C ASN A 67 5.79 7.41 4.56
N THR A 68 6.19 7.58 5.82
CA THR A 68 6.32 6.44 6.74
C THR A 68 5.00 5.74 7.02
N VAL A 69 3.87 6.40 6.78
CA VAL A 69 2.55 5.83 7.09
C VAL A 69 1.57 5.93 5.94
N SER A 70 1.98 6.45 4.78
CA SER A 70 1.06 6.70 3.66
C SER A 70 1.50 5.96 2.42
N PHE A 71 0.55 5.35 1.72
CA PHE A 71 0.78 4.53 0.54
C PHE A 71 -0.20 4.94 -0.55
N ASP A 72 0.34 5.18 -1.75
CA ASP A 72 -0.43 5.68 -2.88
C ASP A 72 -0.84 4.52 -3.78
N PRO A 73 -2.11 4.11 -3.79
CA PRO A 73 -2.56 2.99 -4.61
C PRO A 73 -2.66 3.42 -6.07
N LYS A 74 -1.67 3.06 -6.83
CA LYS A 74 -1.57 3.49 -8.22
C LYS A 74 -2.74 3.02 -9.08
N GLY A 75 -3.30 1.88 -8.74
CA GLY A 75 -4.43 1.37 -9.49
C GLY A 75 -5.62 2.31 -9.49
N ASP A 76 -5.82 3.05 -8.43
CA ASP A 76 -6.95 3.97 -8.33
C ASP A 76 -6.81 5.15 -9.28
N ARG A 77 -5.58 5.61 -9.49
CA ARG A 77 -5.36 6.75 -10.37
C ARG A 77 -5.57 6.42 -11.83
N LEU A 78 -5.36 5.18 -12.18
CA LEU A 78 -5.45 4.79 -13.59
C LEU A 78 -6.88 4.80 -14.11
N ARG A 79 -7.84 4.83 -13.22
CA ARG A 79 -9.24 4.85 -13.61
C ARG A 79 -9.76 6.24 -13.90
N ASP A 80 -9.00 7.23 -13.57
CA ASP A 80 -9.41 8.63 -13.80
C ASP A 80 -9.03 9.11 -15.23
#